data_3e3ab6db14439aaa5cf38fddabb79a2b
#
_entry.id   3e3ab6db14439aaa5cf38fddabb79a2b
#
_cell.length_a   1.000
_cell.length_b   1.000
_cell.length_c   1.000
_cell.angle_alpha   90.00
_cell.angle_beta   90.00
_cell.angle_gamma   90.00
#
_symmetry.space_group_name_H-M   'P 1'
#
loop_
_entity.id
_entity.type
_entity.pdbx_description
1 polymer ?
#
loop_
_entity_poly.entity_id
_entity_poly.type
_entity_poly.pdbx_seq_one_letter_code
_entity_poly.pdbx_strand_id
1 'polypeptide(L)'
;MHTHSYTESDFGERESATDYYGNKGSVNAESHRKATFAAFKKLNVVKAMVSGNPESVENWFTKDSNHIVIKGILMYTPNDHGIDTIKFEQMIKAKKIEVFGELAPYYAGATLSDSIWQPYLRICEKYDIPVSVHTGGGDPGGTYSWSPKARLKFGDPYLIEDVLVKYPKLRIYLMHNGGEEWHEHALRLMAYYPQLYTDIAVMLWVEPNTQRTVTEFLKNAKHAGYVNKVMFGSDQMIWPYAIEKSISFLNSLTFLTKQDKEDIFYNNAAKFLKLKK
;
A
#
# COMPACT_ATOMS: atom_id res chain seq x y z
N MET A 1 3.68 3.50 7.14
CA MET A 1 4.22 2.31 6.43
C MET A 1 3.05 1.46 5.95
N HIS A 2 3.07 0.96 4.72
CA HIS A 2 2.09 -0.02 4.20
C HIS A 2 2.49 -1.45 4.58
N THR A 3 1.52 -2.24 5.04
CA THR A 3 1.68 -3.64 5.47
C THR A 3 0.37 -4.42 5.29
N HIS A 4 0.46 -5.76 5.26
CA HIS A 4 -0.70 -6.66 5.19
C HIS A 4 -0.94 -7.44 6.46
N SER A 5 -2.23 -7.70 6.74
CA SER A 5 -2.70 -8.68 7.71
C SER A 5 -3.52 -9.76 7.02
N TYR A 6 -3.52 -10.95 7.60
CA TYR A 6 -4.20 -12.14 7.06
C TYR A 6 -5.02 -12.83 8.15
N THR A 7 -6.08 -13.53 7.73
CA THR A 7 -6.79 -14.53 8.53
C THR A 7 -6.11 -15.90 8.37
N GLU A 8 -6.42 -16.87 9.20
CA GLU A 8 -5.90 -18.23 9.02
C GLU A 8 -6.37 -18.86 7.70
N SER A 9 -7.56 -18.50 7.22
CA SER A 9 -8.06 -18.95 5.91
C SER A 9 -7.28 -18.39 4.72
N ASP A 10 -6.64 -17.24 4.87
CA ASP A 10 -5.82 -16.65 3.80
C ASP A 10 -4.51 -17.43 3.59
N PHE A 11 -3.98 -18.07 4.66
CA PHE A 11 -2.81 -18.93 4.55
C PHE A 11 -3.12 -20.29 3.92
N GLY A 12 -4.32 -20.84 4.20
CA GLY A 12 -4.73 -22.15 3.73
C GLY A 12 -3.82 -23.29 4.24
N GLU A 13 -3.90 -24.46 3.62
CA GLU A 13 -3.07 -25.64 3.91
C GLU A 13 -1.79 -25.71 3.05
N ARG A 14 -1.44 -24.63 2.37
CA ARG A 14 -0.30 -24.62 1.45
C ARG A 14 1.02 -24.53 2.22
N GLU A 15 2.07 -25.13 1.64
CA GLU A 15 3.44 -24.80 2.07
C GLU A 15 3.68 -23.31 1.90
N SER A 16 4.44 -22.72 2.85
CA SER A 16 4.78 -21.31 2.79
C SER A 16 5.50 -20.98 1.49
N ALA A 17 5.02 -19.96 0.79
CA ALA A 17 5.66 -19.48 -0.42
C ALA A 17 7.10 -19.01 -0.14
N THR A 18 7.95 -19.17 -1.15
CA THR A 18 9.36 -18.76 -1.11
C THR A 18 9.52 -17.49 -1.94
N ASP A 19 10.19 -16.49 -1.40
CA ASP A 19 10.51 -15.27 -2.11
C ASP A 19 11.64 -15.46 -3.14
N TYR A 20 11.98 -14.41 -3.86
CA TYR A 20 13.08 -14.40 -4.85
C TYR A 20 14.42 -14.88 -4.27
N TYR A 21 14.68 -14.62 -2.99
CA TYR A 21 15.96 -14.95 -2.32
C TYR A 21 15.94 -16.33 -1.63
N GLY A 22 14.88 -17.10 -1.79
CA GLY A 22 14.74 -18.42 -1.19
C GLY A 22 14.25 -18.42 0.27
N ASN A 23 13.77 -17.29 0.78
CA ASN A 23 13.25 -17.22 2.15
C ASN A 23 11.79 -17.66 2.17
N LYS A 24 11.46 -18.56 3.09
CA LYS A 24 10.06 -18.96 3.33
C LYS A 24 9.30 -17.86 4.06
N GLY A 25 8.07 -17.63 3.64
CA GLY A 25 7.14 -16.75 4.35
C GLY A 25 6.65 -17.36 5.67
N SER A 26 5.82 -16.61 6.39
CA SER A 26 5.13 -17.11 7.57
C SER A 26 4.19 -18.26 7.22
N VAL A 27 3.97 -19.17 8.17
CA VAL A 27 3.18 -20.39 7.97
C VAL A 27 1.72 -20.28 8.42
N ASN A 28 1.38 -19.25 9.18
CA ASN A 28 0.01 -18.96 9.63
C ASN A 28 -0.12 -17.50 10.06
N ALA A 29 -1.36 -17.02 10.22
CA ALA A 29 -1.67 -15.64 10.53
C ALA A 29 -1.10 -15.19 11.88
N GLU A 30 -1.12 -16.05 12.89
CA GLU A 30 -0.63 -15.71 14.23
C GLU A 30 0.88 -15.55 14.26
N SER A 31 1.64 -16.45 13.62
CA SER A 31 3.11 -16.33 13.51
C SER A 31 3.50 -15.09 12.70
N HIS A 32 2.78 -14.83 11.61
CA HIS A 32 2.96 -13.63 10.79
C HIS A 32 2.76 -12.35 11.60
N ARG A 33 1.64 -12.22 12.30
CA ARG A 33 1.35 -11.06 13.14
C ARG A 33 2.42 -10.85 14.22
N LYS A 34 2.77 -11.91 14.96
CA LYS A 34 3.79 -11.83 16.03
C LYS A 34 5.15 -11.38 15.48
N ALA A 35 5.60 -11.96 14.38
CA ALA A 35 6.86 -11.60 13.75
C ALA A 35 6.86 -10.17 13.23
N THR A 36 5.74 -9.72 12.61
CA THR A 36 5.59 -8.35 12.13
C THR A 36 5.61 -7.35 13.30
N PHE A 37 4.89 -7.60 14.39
CA PHE A 37 4.91 -6.72 15.57
C PHE A 37 6.28 -6.70 16.27
N ALA A 38 7.00 -7.82 16.28
CA ALA A 38 8.37 -7.85 16.75
C ALA A 38 9.31 -6.99 15.90
N ALA A 39 9.13 -7.03 14.56
CA ALA A 39 9.85 -6.15 13.65
C ALA A 39 9.48 -4.68 13.86
N PHE A 40 8.21 -4.34 14.05
CA PHE A 40 7.79 -2.98 14.38
C PHE A 40 8.50 -2.44 15.61
N LYS A 41 8.52 -3.23 16.69
CA LYS A 41 9.19 -2.85 17.94
C LYS A 41 10.70 -2.70 17.75
N LYS A 42 11.36 -3.68 17.10
CA LYS A 42 12.81 -3.67 16.85
C LYS A 42 13.26 -2.46 16.02
N LEU A 43 12.44 -2.06 15.04
CA LEU A 43 12.78 -1.05 14.04
C LEU A 43 12.15 0.31 14.30
N ASN A 44 11.55 0.51 15.48
CA ASN A 44 10.89 1.76 15.88
C ASN A 44 9.80 2.22 14.89
N VAL A 45 9.02 1.29 14.34
CA VAL A 45 7.87 1.63 13.52
C VAL A 45 6.77 2.21 14.40
N VAL A 46 6.39 3.46 14.14
CA VAL A 46 5.42 4.20 14.96
C VAL A 46 4.00 4.16 14.42
N LYS A 47 3.83 3.99 13.11
CA LYS A 47 2.53 3.84 12.44
C LYS A 47 2.64 2.93 11.22
N ALA A 48 1.65 2.04 11.08
CA ALA A 48 1.51 1.15 9.94
C ALA A 48 0.05 1.13 9.48
N MET A 49 -0.20 1.47 8.22
CA MET A 49 -1.46 1.21 7.57
C MET A 49 -1.48 -0.28 7.22
N VAL A 50 -2.44 -0.97 7.81
CA VAL A 50 -2.58 -2.42 7.68
C VAL A 50 -3.75 -2.72 6.76
N SER A 51 -3.45 -3.25 5.58
CA SER A 51 -4.42 -3.75 4.61
C SER A 51 -4.72 -5.23 4.87
N GLY A 52 -5.97 -5.61 4.70
CA GLY A 52 -6.38 -7.01 4.84
C GLY A 52 -7.90 -7.16 4.89
N ASN A 53 -8.34 -8.38 5.15
CA ASN A 53 -9.72 -8.64 5.49
C ASN A 53 -10.08 -7.87 6.78
N PRO A 54 -11.28 -7.28 6.90
CA PRO A 54 -11.69 -6.54 8.10
C PRO A 54 -11.50 -7.29 9.41
N GLU A 55 -11.67 -8.61 9.42
CA GLU A 55 -11.44 -9.46 10.60
C GLU A 55 -9.96 -9.49 11.00
N SER A 56 -9.06 -9.67 10.04
CA SER A 56 -7.61 -9.70 10.31
C SER A 56 -7.10 -8.34 10.78
N VAL A 57 -7.57 -7.25 10.18
CA VAL A 57 -7.23 -5.88 10.57
C VAL A 57 -7.70 -5.58 12.00
N GLU A 58 -8.94 -5.96 12.34
CA GLU A 58 -9.47 -5.77 13.70
C GLU A 58 -8.72 -6.65 14.72
N ASN A 59 -8.33 -7.86 14.35
CA ASN A 59 -7.49 -8.73 15.18
C ASN A 59 -6.14 -8.06 15.48
N TRP A 60 -5.49 -7.47 14.47
CA TRP A 60 -4.24 -6.75 14.66
C TRP A 60 -4.43 -5.51 15.54
N PHE A 61 -5.48 -4.73 15.27
CA PHE A 61 -5.78 -3.50 16.02
C PHE A 61 -6.03 -3.79 17.51
N THR A 62 -6.79 -4.82 17.83
CA THR A 62 -7.10 -5.19 19.23
C THR A 62 -5.90 -5.72 20.00
N LYS A 63 -4.90 -6.27 19.30
CA LYS A 63 -3.65 -6.79 19.90
C LYS A 63 -2.49 -5.79 19.84
N ASP A 64 -2.72 -4.59 19.31
CA ASP A 64 -1.73 -3.52 19.18
C ASP A 64 -1.68 -2.63 20.42
N SER A 65 -0.91 -3.04 21.41
CA SER A 65 -0.71 -2.27 22.65
C SER A 65 0.03 -0.94 22.44
N ASN A 66 0.67 -0.73 21.30
CA ASN A 66 1.46 0.46 20.99
C ASN A 66 0.75 1.46 20.08
N HIS A 67 -0.49 1.17 19.70
CA HIS A 67 -1.30 2.02 18.81
C HIS A 67 -0.63 2.34 17.47
N ILE A 68 0.06 1.36 16.89
CA ILE A 68 0.78 1.48 15.60
C ILE A 68 -0.19 1.35 14.43
N VAL A 69 -1.19 0.47 14.55
CA VAL A 69 -2.11 0.08 13.47
C VAL A 69 -3.03 1.24 13.07
N ILE A 70 -3.03 1.57 11.79
CA ILE A 70 -4.04 2.37 11.11
C ILE A 70 -4.86 1.39 10.25
N LYS A 71 -6.17 1.38 10.44
CA LYS A 71 -7.04 0.37 9.84
C LYS A 71 -7.32 0.66 8.37
N GLY A 72 -6.71 -0.15 7.49
CA GLY A 72 -7.03 -0.22 6.08
C GLY A 72 -8.05 -1.32 5.77
N ILE A 73 -8.30 -1.55 4.51
CA ILE A 73 -9.12 -2.65 4.00
C ILE A 73 -8.66 -3.04 2.59
N LEU A 74 -8.34 -4.32 2.38
CA LEU A 74 -8.01 -4.83 1.05
C LEU A 74 -9.28 -5.15 0.28
N MET A 75 -9.44 -4.58 -0.92
CA MET A 75 -10.55 -4.91 -1.80
C MET A 75 -10.08 -5.02 -3.26
N TYR A 76 -10.47 -6.09 -3.93
CA TYR A 76 -10.24 -6.30 -5.37
C TYR A 76 -11.42 -5.83 -6.20
N THR A 77 -12.62 -5.94 -5.65
CA THR A 77 -13.88 -5.53 -6.27
C THR A 77 -14.77 -4.81 -5.27
N PRO A 78 -15.70 -3.94 -5.72
CA PRO A 78 -16.75 -3.43 -4.84
C PRO A 78 -17.58 -4.57 -4.23
N ASN A 79 -18.01 -4.38 -3.00
CA ASN A 79 -18.71 -5.38 -2.16
C ASN A 79 -17.85 -6.57 -1.69
N ASP A 80 -16.54 -6.58 -1.91
CA ASP A 80 -15.68 -7.57 -1.26
C ASP A 80 -15.95 -7.58 0.25
N HIS A 81 -15.84 -8.74 0.86
CA HIS A 81 -16.17 -8.98 2.27
C HIS A 81 -17.63 -8.66 2.64
N GLY A 82 -18.54 -8.62 1.65
CA GLY A 82 -19.94 -8.26 1.87
C GLY A 82 -20.11 -6.82 2.39
N ILE A 83 -19.25 -5.90 1.96
CA ILE A 83 -19.25 -4.49 2.36
C ILE A 83 -19.79 -3.66 1.20
N ASP A 84 -21.11 -3.47 1.17
CA ASP A 84 -21.76 -2.50 0.31
C ASP A 84 -21.49 -1.05 0.80
N THR A 85 -21.97 -0.07 0.06
CA THR A 85 -21.75 1.35 0.36
C THR A 85 -22.40 1.80 1.67
N ILE A 86 -23.50 1.18 2.10
CA ILE A 86 -24.18 1.49 3.35
C ILE A 86 -23.32 1.02 4.52
N LYS A 87 -22.92 -0.25 4.49
CA LYS A 87 -22.03 -0.83 5.49
C LYS A 87 -20.68 -0.11 5.53
N PHE A 88 -20.12 0.25 4.36
CA PHE A 88 -18.88 1.00 4.26
C PHE A 88 -18.96 2.35 4.98
N GLU A 89 -20.02 3.13 4.73
CA GLU A 89 -20.22 4.42 5.41
C GLU A 89 -20.40 4.24 6.93
N GLN A 90 -21.10 3.19 7.36
CA GLN A 90 -21.24 2.84 8.79
C GLN A 90 -19.88 2.50 9.41
N MET A 91 -19.03 1.72 8.73
CA MET A 91 -17.70 1.36 9.21
C MET A 91 -16.79 2.57 9.36
N ILE A 92 -16.86 3.52 8.42
CA ILE A 92 -16.13 4.81 8.53
C ILE A 92 -16.60 5.59 9.76
N LYS A 93 -17.91 5.77 9.95
CA LYS A 93 -18.47 6.47 11.12
C LYS A 93 -18.08 5.80 12.44
N ALA A 94 -17.97 4.48 12.45
CA ALA A 94 -17.53 3.69 13.59
C ALA A 94 -16.00 3.63 13.75
N LYS A 95 -15.22 4.34 12.91
CA LYS A 95 -13.75 4.30 12.88
C LYS A 95 -13.17 2.90 12.73
N LYS A 96 -13.86 2.03 12.00
CA LYS A 96 -13.39 0.69 11.63
C LYS A 96 -12.56 0.70 10.34
N ILE A 97 -12.63 1.78 9.56
CA ILE A 97 -11.81 2.06 8.38
C ILE A 97 -11.28 3.48 8.52
N GLU A 98 -9.97 3.65 8.45
CA GLU A 98 -9.25 4.92 8.51
C GLU A 98 -8.57 5.25 7.18
N VAL A 99 -8.28 4.21 6.35
CA VAL A 99 -7.79 4.30 4.98
C VAL A 99 -8.59 3.34 4.12
N PHE A 100 -9.14 3.80 3.01
CA PHE A 100 -9.79 2.93 2.04
C PHE A 100 -8.73 2.34 1.11
N GLY A 101 -8.23 1.19 1.45
CA GLY A 101 -7.16 0.50 0.71
C GLY A 101 -6.39 -0.55 1.56
N GLU A 102 -5.74 -1.44 0.91
CA GLU A 102 -5.32 -1.39 -0.52
C GLU A 102 -6.51 -1.72 -1.44
N LEU A 103 -6.78 -0.85 -2.41
CA LEU A 103 -7.69 -1.18 -3.50
C LEU A 103 -6.85 -1.75 -4.64
N ALA A 104 -7.17 -2.97 -5.04
CA ALA A 104 -6.41 -3.69 -6.04
C ALA A 104 -7.30 -4.18 -7.22
N PRO A 105 -8.06 -3.28 -7.89
CA PRO A 105 -8.90 -3.63 -9.04
C PRO A 105 -8.11 -4.26 -10.18
N TYR A 106 -6.82 -3.99 -10.25
CA TYR A 106 -5.87 -4.62 -11.16
C TYR A 106 -6.07 -6.14 -11.27
N TYR A 107 -6.15 -6.85 -10.13
CA TYR A 107 -6.30 -8.30 -10.09
C TYR A 107 -7.67 -8.79 -10.59
N ALA A 108 -8.67 -7.94 -10.54
CA ALA A 108 -10.00 -8.20 -11.09
C ALA A 108 -10.15 -7.81 -12.58
N GLY A 109 -9.07 -7.28 -13.19
CA GLY A 109 -9.08 -6.81 -14.57
C GLY A 109 -9.84 -5.49 -14.77
N ALA A 110 -9.80 -4.62 -13.76
CA ALA A 110 -10.53 -3.38 -13.65
C ALA A 110 -9.62 -2.22 -13.21
N THR A 111 -10.16 -1.02 -13.13
CA THR A 111 -9.47 0.18 -12.65
C THR A 111 -10.29 0.91 -11.60
N LEU A 112 -9.65 1.78 -10.82
CA LEU A 112 -10.38 2.61 -9.86
C LEU A 112 -11.29 3.64 -10.53
N SER A 113 -11.07 3.97 -11.79
CA SER A 113 -11.93 4.87 -12.58
C SER A 113 -13.26 4.25 -12.99
N ASP A 114 -13.41 2.92 -12.88
CA ASP A 114 -14.65 2.24 -13.23
C ASP A 114 -15.82 2.75 -12.37
N SER A 115 -16.98 2.90 -13.00
CA SER A 115 -18.16 3.53 -12.38
C SER A 115 -18.62 2.86 -11.09
N ILE A 116 -18.34 1.57 -10.93
CA ILE A 116 -18.69 0.78 -9.76
C ILE A 116 -17.99 1.24 -8.46
N TRP A 117 -16.83 1.90 -8.55
CA TRP A 117 -16.11 2.47 -7.41
C TRP A 117 -16.62 3.84 -6.98
N GLN A 118 -17.33 4.55 -7.88
CA GLN A 118 -17.74 5.94 -7.66
C GLN A 118 -18.54 6.19 -6.36
N PRO A 119 -19.47 5.30 -5.95
CA PRO A 119 -20.19 5.50 -4.69
C PRO A 119 -19.28 5.47 -3.47
N TYR A 120 -18.26 4.60 -3.47
CA TYR A 120 -17.27 4.50 -2.36
C TYR A 120 -16.37 5.72 -2.32
N LEU A 121 -15.84 6.15 -3.48
CA LEU A 121 -14.95 7.31 -3.58
C LEU A 121 -15.65 8.59 -3.13
N ARG A 122 -16.94 8.75 -3.43
CA ARG A 122 -17.76 9.88 -2.96
C ARG A 122 -17.89 9.88 -1.44
N ILE A 123 -18.04 8.71 -0.82
CA ILE A 123 -18.07 8.57 0.64
C ILE A 123 -16.69 8.92 1.22
N CYS A 124 -15.61 8.46 0.61
CA CYS A 124 -14.25 8.79 1.04
C CYS A 124 -13.99 10.31 1.00
N GLU A 125 -14.36 10.98 -0.10
CA GLU A 125 -14.21 12.43 -0.19
C GLU A 125 -15.06 13.17 0.87
N LYS A 126 -16.32 12.73 1.07
CA LYS A 126 -17.24 13.30 2.07
C LYS A 126 -16.70 13.25 3.50
N TYR A 127 -16.04 12.14 3.86
CA TYR A 127 -15.54 11.91 5.22
C TYR A 127 -14.03 12.15 5.36
N ASP A 128 -13.37 12.65 4.30
CA ASP A 128 -11.91 12.87 4.26
C ASP A 128 -11.12 11.59 4.56
N ILE A 129 -11.58 10.46 4.06
CA ILE A 129 -10.90 9.17 4.17
C ILE A 129 -9.90 9.05 3.02
N PRO A 130 -8.60 8.90 3.28
CA PRO A 130 -7.62 8.69 2.23
C PRO A 130 -7.82 7.36 1.52
N VAL A 131 -7.48 7.32 0.25
CA VAL A 131 -7.59 6.14 -0.61
C VAL A 131 -6.19 5.69 -1.03
N SER A 132 -5.95 4.38 -0.99
CA SER A 132 -4.75 3.79 -1.57
C SER A 132 -5.10 2.79 -2.66
N VAL A 133 -4.37 2.83 -3.76
CA VAL A 133 -4.61 2.00 -4.92
C VAL A 133 -3.34 1.31 -5.39
N HIS A 134 -3.43 0.00 -5.59
CA HIS A 134 -2.39 -0.81 -6.20
C HIS A 134 -2.08 -0.32 -7.61
N THR A 135 -0.80 -0.11 -7.91
CA THR A 135 -0.29 0.24 -9.24
C THR A 135 0.96 -0.57 -9.56
N GLY A 136 1.29 -0.67 -10.85
CA GLY A 136 2.34 -1.59 -11.31
C GLY A 136 1.83 -3.00 -11.55
N GLY A 137 2.77 -3.92 -11.74
CA GLY A 137 2.49 -5.35 -11.91
C GLY A 137 2.16 -6.05 -10.58
N GLY A 138 1.71 -7.28 -10.70
CA GLY A 138 1.54 -8.21 -9.57
C GLY A 138 2.52 -9.37 -9.67
N ASP A 139 2.23 -10.45 -8.96
CA ASP A 139 3.09 -11.65 -8.93
C ASP A 139 3.35 -12.19 -10.33
N PRO A 140 4.61 -12.50 -10.69
CA PRO A 140 4.93 -13.18 -11.92
C PRO A 140 4.15 -14.51 -12.06
N GLY A 141 3.43 -14.66 -13.18
CA GLY A 141 2.59 -15.83 -13.42
C GLY A 141 1.24 -15.83 -12.70
N GLY A 142 0.92 -14.85 -11.89
CA GLY A 142 -0.37 -14.70 -11.18
C GLY A 142 -1.58 -14.81 -12.10
N THR A 143 -1.46 -14.28 -13.34
CA THR A 143 -2.50 -14.38 -14.37
C THR A 143 -2.87 -15.83 -14.75
N TYR A 144 -1.95 -16.77 -14.59
CA TYR A 144 -2.18 -18.19 -14.89
C TYR A 144 -2.64 -18.99 -13.67
N SER A 145 -2.78 -18.36 -12.51
CA SER A 145 -3.12 -19.03 -11.25
C SER A 145 -4.30 -18.36 -10.55
N TRP A 146 -4.06 -17.42 -9.67
CA TRP A 146 -5.08 -16.84 -8.76
C TRP A 146 -5.74 -15.56 -9.27
N SER A 147 -5.15 -14.86 -10.26
CA SER A 147 -5.69 -13.60 -10.81
C SER A 147 -5.82 -13.62 -12.34
N PRO A 148 -6.67 -14.49 -12.93
CA PRO A 148 -6.71 -14.72 -14.39
C PRO A 148 -7.14 -13.49 -15.22
N LYS A 149 -7.71 -12.48 -14.59
CA LYS A 149 -8.13 -11.22 -15.22
C LYS A 149 -7.06 -10.13 -15.18
N ALA A 150 -6.03 -10.26 -14.35
CA ALA A 150 -4.96 -9.28 -14.26
C ALA A 150 -4.24 -9.09 -15.61
N ARG A 151 -3.94 -7.85 -15.93
CA ARG A 151 -3.11 -7.46 -17.09
C ARG A 151 -2.27 -6.27 -16.70
N LEU A 152 -0.99 -6.25 -17.08
CA LEU A 152 -0.04 -5.17 -16.73
C LEU A 152 -0.63 -3.78 -16.98
N LYS A 153 -1.32 -3.59 -18.10
CA LYS A 153 -1.96 -2.31 -18.45
C LYS A 153 -2.90 -1.74 -17.37
N PHE A 154 -3.50 -2.57 -16.53
CA PHE A 154 -4.38 -2.11 -15.45
C PHE A 154 -3.61 -1.57 -14.23
N GLY A 155 -2.29 -1.78 -14.18
CA GLY A 155 -1.41 -1.19 -13.18
C GLY A 155 -0.90 0.21 -13.53
N ASP A 156 -1.23 0.72 -14.72
CA ASP A 156 -0.80 2.06 -15.16
C ASP A 156 -1.46 3.15 -14.29
N PRO A 157 -0.67 3.98 -13.58
CA PRO A 157 -1.19 5.11 -12.81
C PRO A 157 -2.09 6.07 -13.58
N TYR A 158 -1.91 6.25 -14.88
CA TYR A 158 -2.78 7.14 -15.67
C TYR A 158 -4.23 6.70 -15.67
N LEU A 159 -4.52 5.43 -15.40
CA LEU A 159 -5.89 4.92 -15.35
C LEU A 159 -6.71 5.45 -14.16
N ILE A 160 -6.11 6.15 -13.20
CA ILE A 160 -6.83 6.81 -12.10
C ILE A 160 -7.05 8.32 -12.34
N GLU A 161 -6.58 8.88 -13.45
CA GLU A 161 -6.61 10.32 -13.70
C GLU A 161 -8.03 10.89 -13.63
N ASP A 162 -9.03 10.19 -14.18
CA ASP A 162 -10.44 10.58 -14.09
C ASP A 162 -10.93 10.69 -12.63
N VAL A 163 -10.42 9.86 -11.73
CA VAL A 163 -10.73 9.93 -10.31
C VAL A 163 -10.14 11.20 -9.70
N LEU A 164 -8.88 11.52 -10.02
CA LEU A 164 -8.19 12.71 -9.53
C LEU A 164 -8.89 14.01 -9.96
N VAL A 165 -9.37 14.05 -11.20
CA VAL A 165 -10.12 15.19 -11.74
C VAL A 165 -11.51 15.31 -11.08
N LYS A 166 -12.20 14.18 -10.93
CA LYS A 166 -13.57 14.15 -10.40
C LYS A 166 -13.65 14.44 -8.90
N TYR A 167 -12.63 14.02 -8.14
CA TYR A 167 -12.55 14.15 -6.68
C TYR A 167 -11.32 14.95 -6.27
N PRO A 168 -11.29 16.27 -6.51
CA PRO A 168 -10.09 17.09 -6.30
C PRO A 168 -9.69 17.24 -4.83
N LYS A 169 -10.59 16.94 -3.89
CA LYS A 169 -10.32 16.99 -2.44
C LYS A 169 -9.94 15.63 -1.86
N LEU A 170 -10.12 14.55 -2.62
CA LEU A 170 -9.82 13.20 -2.18
C LEU A 170 -8.31 13.00 -2.12
N ARG A 171 -7.81 12.62 -0.95
CA ARG A 171 -6.40 12.26 -0.77
C ARG A 171 -6.18 10.86 -1.30
N ILE A 172 -5.35 10.72 -2.33
CA ILE A 172 -5.05 9.43 -2.95
C ILE A 172 -3.54 9.20 -2.92
N TYR A 173 -3.13 7.96 -2.66
CA TYR A 173 -1.75 7.57 -2.94
C TYR A 173 -1.69 6.27 -3.76
N LEU A 174 -0.75 6.28 -4.70
CA LEU A 174 -0.38 5.13 -5.50
C LEU A 174 0.48 4.21 -4.64
N MET A 175 0.11 2.96 -4.52
CA MET A 175 0.98 1.97 -3.94
C MET A 175 1.97 1.49 -5.00
N HIS A 176 3.21 1.21 -4.56
CA HIS A 176 4.28 0.68 -5.42
C HIS A 176 4.75 1.62 -6.55
N ASN A 177 4.45 2.93 -6.45
CA ASN A 177 4.89 3.98 -7.40
C ASN A 177 4.74 3.64 -8.91
N GLY A 178 3.76 2.82 -9.29
CA GLY A 178 3.59 2.35 -10.67
C GLY A 178 4.43 1.13 -11.03
N GLY A 179 5.11 0.53 -10.05
CA GLY A 179 5.95 -0.66 -10.28
C GLY A 179 7.16 -0.38 -11.16
N GLU A 180 7.64 -1.41 -11.82
CA GLU A 180 8.75 -1.32 -12.75
C GLU A 180 8.37 -0.68 -14.08
N GLU A 181 7.11 -0.86 -14.48
CA GLU A 181 6.62 -0.50 -15.80
C GLU A 181 6.18 0.97 -15.91
N TRP A 182 5.63 1.56 -14.81
CA TRP A 182 4.88 2.81 -14.88
C TRP A 182 5.36 3.89 -13.89
N HIS A 183 6.54 3.76 -13.28
CA HIS A 183 7.03 4.69 -12.26
C HIS A 183 7.18 6.15 -12.74
N GLU A 184 7.44 6.36 -14.03
CA GLU A 184 7.47 7.71 -14.61
C GLU A 184 6.06 8.31 -14.73
N HIS A 185 5.03 7.49 -15.01
CA HIS A 185 3.64 7.93 -15.02
C HIS A 185 3.20 8.36 -13.62
N ALA A 186 3.59 7.62 -12.58
CA ALA A 186 3.34 8.02 -11.20
C ALA A 186 3.96 9.38 -10.88
N LEU A 187 5.22 9.60 -11.25
CA LEU A 187 5.91 10.88 -11.05
C LEU A 187 5.22 12.02 -11.80
N ARG A 188 4.77 11.77 -13.03
CA ARG A 188 4.07 12.76 -13.82
C ARG A 188 2.74 13.16 -13.23
N LEU A 189 1.93 12.20 -12.77
CA LEU A 189 0.67 12.48 -12.08
C LEU A 189 0.87 13.26 -10.79
N MET A 190 1.89 12.93 -10.00
CA MET A 190 2.22 13.68 -8.78
C MET A 190 2.57 15.14 -9.06
N ALA A 191 3.14 15.44 -10.24
CA ALA A 191 3.43 16.80 -10.67
C ALA A 191 2.16 17.60 -11.02
N TYR A 192 1.15 16.92 -11.60
CA TYR A 192 -0.10 17.55 -12.04
C TYR A 192 -1.16 17.64 -10.92
N TYR A 193 -1.19 16.68 -9.99
CA TYR A 193 -2.25 16.54 -8.99
C TYR A 193 -1.71 16.73 -7.59
N PRO A 194 -1.97 17.90 -6.94
CA PRO A 194 -1.44 18.22 -5.61
C PRO A 194 -1.84 17.23 -4.52
N GLN A 195 -3.05 16.63 -4.63
CA GLN A 195 -3.59 15.67 -3.66
C GLN A 195 -2.97 14.27 -3.76
N LEU A 196 -2.21 13.98 -4.84
CA LEU A 196 -1.66 12.67 -5.11
C LEU A 196 -0.29 12.49 -4.44
N TYR A 197 -0.15 11.36 -3.75
CA TYR A 197 1.10 10.86 -3.17
C TYR A 197 1.40 9.47 -3.72
N THR A 198 2.54 8.91 -3.37
CA THR A 198 2.88 7.51 -3.67
C THR A 198 3.63 6.89 -2.51
N ASP A 199 3.59 5.56 -2.40
CA ASP A 199 4.57 4.84 -1.61
C ASP A 199 5.55 4.07 -2.51
N ILE A 200 6.56 3.49 -1.90
CA ILE A 200 7.60 2.69 -2.54
C ILE A 200 7.64 1.28 -1.93
N ALA A 201 6.51 0.85 -1.39
CA ALA A 201 6.35 -0.48 -0.82
C ALA A 201 6.66 -1.56 -1.86
N VAL A 202 7.01 -2.75 -1.42
CA VAL A 202 7.47 -3.89 -2.20
C VAL A 202 8.75 -3.63 -3.01
N MET A 203 8.88 -2.48 -3.67
CA MET A 203 9.97 -2.13 -4.57
C MET A 203 11.36 -2.09 -3.90
N LEU A 204 11.39 -1.96 -2.56
CA LEU A 204 12.64 -1.84 -1.79
C LEU A 204 13.31 -3.19 -1.47
N TRP A 205 12.62 -4.32 -1.68
CA TRP A 205 13.13 -5.59 -1.15
C TRP A 205 12.90 -6.84 -1.99
N VAL A 206 11.88 -6.84 -2.85
CA VAL A 206 11.39 -8.09 -3.46
C VAL A 206 12.41 -8.74 -4.39
N GLU A 207 13.10 -7.95 -5.19
CA GLU A 207 14.16 -8.41 -6.09
C GLU A 207 15.10 -7.28 -6.54
N PRO A 208 16.26 -7.60 -7.17
CA PRO A 208 17.23 -6.57 -7.58
C PRO A 208 16.73 -5.58 -8.62
N ASN A 209 15.85 -6.00 -9.54
CA ASN A 209 15.35 -5.13 -10.59
C ASN A 209 14.39 -4.07 -10.04
N THR A 210 13.48 -4.43 -9.12
CA THR A 210 12.63 -3.47 -8.42
C THR A 210 13.44 -2.46 -7.62
N GLN A 211 14.52 -2.92 -6.95
CA GLN A 211 15.45 -2.04 -6.23
C GLN A 211 16.17 -1.05 -7.15
N ARG A 212 16.56 -1.47 -8.35
CA ARG A 212 17.14 -0.58 -9.38
C ARG A 212 16.11 0.46 -9.80
N THR A 213 14.90 0.02 -10.13
CA THR A 213 13.80 0.89 -10.59
C THR A 213 13.39 1.92 -9.55
N VAL A 214 13.21 1.52 -8.29
CA VAL A 214 12.86 2.48 -7.22
C VAL A 214 14.00 3.46 -6.93
N THR A 215 15.25 3.04 -7.11
CA THR A 215 16.41 3.94 -7.00
C THR A 215 16.36 5.03 -8.07
N GLU A 216 16.05 4.67 -9.30
CA GLU A 216 15.87 5.60 -10.41
C GLU A 216 14.68 6.53 -10.18
N PHE A 217 13.52 5.99 -9.79
CA PHE A 217 12.36 6.78 -9.41
C PHE A 217 12.70 7.83 -8.35
N LEU A 218 13.38 7.43 -7.26
CA LEU A 218 13.74 8.34 -6.17
C LEU A 218 14.73 9.43 -6.60
N LYS A 219 15.67 9.12 -7.51
CA LYS A 219 16.55 10.14 -8.12
C LYS A 219 15.74 11.16 -8.93
N ASN A 220 14.81 10.69 -9.76
CA ASN A 220 13.96 11.52 -10.58
C ASN A 220 13.00 12.36 -9.72
N ALA A 221 12.38 11.76 -8.70
CA ALA A 221 11.52 12.45 -7.74
C ALA A 221 12.28 13.56 -6.98
N LYS A 222 13.51 13.27 -6.57
CA LYS A 222 14.38 14.28 -5.92
C LYS A 222 14.75 15.41 -6.86
N HIS A 223 15.18 15.11 -8.07
CA HIS A 223 15.51 16.11 -9.08
C HIS A 223 14.32 17.02 -9.40
N ALA A 224 13.13 16.44 -9.47
CA ALA A 224 11.89 17.16 -9.75
C ALA A 224 11.26 17.88 -8.53
N GLY A 225 11.80 17.67 -7.33
CA GLY A 225 11.28 18.29 -6.09
C GLY A 225 10.06 17.60 -5.49
N TYR A 226 9.79 16.33 -5.82
CA TYR A 226 8.61 15.58 -5.37
C TYR A 226 8.89 14.51 -4.31
N VAL A 227 10.09 14.47 -3.73
CA VAL A 227 10.39 13.58 -2.59
C VAL A 227 9.42 13.77 -1.44
N ASN A 228 8.92 14.99 -1.25
CA ASN A 228 7.95 15.36 -0.23
C ASN A 228 6.53 14.77 -0.43
N LYS A 229 6.34 13.96 -1.47
CA LYS A 229 5.10 13.19 -1.75
C LYS A 229 5.34 11.67 -1.80
N VAL A 230 6.57 11.23 -1.52
CA VAL A 230 6.92 9.80 -1.49
C VAL A 230 6.87 9.30 -0.05
N MET A 231 6.17 8.21 0.19
CA MET A 231 6.01 7.60 1.50
C MET A 231 6.70 6.23 1.57
N PHE A 232 7.18 5.88 2.74
CA PHE A 232 7.74 4.56 3.00
C PHE A 232 6.62 3.52 3.20
N GLY A 233 6.78 2.37 2.54
CA GLY A 233 6.05 1.15 2.79
C GLY A 233 6.98 -0.06 2.69
N SER A 234 6.63 -1.17 3.32
CA SER A 234 7.34 -2.44 3.12
C SER A 234 6.57 -3.40 2.25
N ASP A 235 5.24 -3.38 2.38
CA ASP A 235 4.40 -4.40 1.78
C ASP A 235 5.01 -5.80 2.02
N GLN A 236 5.13 -6.13 3.30
CA GLN A 236 5.83 -7.34 3.72
C GLN A 236 5.11 -8.61 3.30
N MET A 237 3.86 -8.50 2.82
CA MET A 237 3.03 -9.66 2.50
C MET A 237 3.12 -10.71 3.63
N ILE A 238 3.60 -11.91 3.35
CA ILE A 238 3.81 -12.98 4.35
C ILE A 238 5.25 -13.07 4.87
N TRP A 239 6.11 -12.11 4.51
CA TRP A 239 7.55 -12.06 4.85
C TRP A 239 7.89 -10.90 5.80
N PRO A 240 7.71 -11.02 7.13
CA PRO A 240 7.96 -9.94 8.09
C PRO A 240 9.37 -9.35 8.04
N TYR A 241 10.39 -10.12 7.63
CA TYR A 241 11.76 -9.64 7.46
C TYR A 241 11.91 -8.56 6.36
N ALA A 242 10.96 -8.49 5.43
CA ALA A 242 10.95 -7.48 4.38
C ALA A 242 10.96 -6.04 4.93
N ILE A 243 10.42 -5.83 6.13
CA ILE A 243 10.42 -4.53 6.82
C ILE A 243 11.86 -4.07 7.08
N GLU A 244 12.70 -4.93 7.68
CA GLU A 244 14.09 -4.61 7.96
C GLU A 244 14.91 -4.43 6.68
N LYS A 245 14.65 -5.28 5.69
CA LYS A 245 15.31 -5.23 4.38
C LYS A 245 15.01 -3.91 3.64
N SER A 246 13.73 -3.50 3.65
CA SER A 246 13.29 -2.23 3.03
C SER A 246 13.92 -1.01 3.71
N ILE A 247 13.94 -0.98 5.04
CA ILE A 247 14.56 0.10 5.81
C ILE A 247 16.07 0.17 5.52
N SER A 248 16.73 -0.98 5.54
CA SER A 248 18.18 -1.07 5.28
C SER A 248 18.52 -0.60 3.88
N PHE A 249 17.74 -1.01 2.88
CA PHE A 249 17.95 -0.59 1.50
C PHE A 249 17.76 0.91 1.33
N LEU A 250 16.67 1.50 1.82
CA LEU A 250 16.45 2.95 1.72
C LEU A 250 17.56 3.74 2.44
N ASN A 251 18.02 3.25 3.59
CA ASN A 251 19.13 3.88 4.31
C ASN A 251 20.46 3.83 3.55
N SER A 252 20.69 2.80 2.74
CA SER A 252 21.91 2.67 1.92
C SER A 252 21.99 3.65 0.77
N LEU A 253 20.89 4.29 0.38
CA LEU A 253 20.85 5.24 -0.74
C LEU A 253 21.52 6.57 -0.34
N THR A 254 22.77 6.77 -0.76
CA THR A 254 23.60 7.90 -0.36
C THR A 254 23.24 9.23 -1.02
N PHE A 255 22.52 9.21 -2.14
CA PHE A 255 22.04 10.43 -2.80
C PHE A 255 20.88 11.11 -2.09
N LEU A 256 20.17 10.38 -1.20
CA LEU A 256 19.14 10.94 -0.33
C LEU A 256 19.80 11.59 0.90
N THR A 257 19.45 12.84 1.18
CA THR A 257 19.87 13.53 2.40
C THR A 257 19.18 12.92 3.62
N LYS A 258 19.64 13.25 4.82
CA LYS A 258 18.97 12.88 6.06
C LYS A 258 17.51 13.35 6.07
N GLN A 259 17.26 14.60 5.63
CA GLN A 259 15.92 15.17 5.56
C GLN A 259 15.03 14.42 4.56
N ASP A 260 15.54 14.07 3.36
CA ASP A 260 14.77 13.28 2.40
C ASP A 260 14.33 11.94 3.00
N LYS A 261 15.22 11.28 3.75
CA LYS A 261 14.91 10.00 4.41
C LYS A 261 13.88 10.17 5.53
N GLU A 262 14.00 11.20 6.37
CA GLU A 262 13.00 11.52 7.41
C GLU A 262 11.64 11.82 6.79
N ASP A 263 11.60 12.53 5.68
CA ASP A 263 10.37 12.84 4.95
C ASP A 263 9.73 11.56 4.39
N ILE A 264 10.49 10.71 3.72
CA ILE A 264 10.00 9.44 3.16
C ILE A 264 9.53 8.50 4.28
N PHE A 265 10.33 8.33 5.37
CA PHE A 265 9.99 7.41 6.45
C PHE A 265 8.79 7.84 7.26
N TYR A 266 8.58 9.16 7.47
CA TYR A 266 7.57 9.60 8.42
C TYR A 266 6.81 10.87 7.98
N ASN A 267 7.49 11.99 7.70
CA ASN A 267 6.84 13.30 7.62
C ASN A 267 5.77 13.37 6.52
N ASN A 268 6.04 12.77 5.36
CA ASN A 268 5.11 12.76 4.23
C ASN A 268 3.83 11.98 4.56
N ALA A 269 3.98 10.79 5.16
CA ALA A 269 2.85 9.98 5.59
C ALA A 269 2.06 10.67 6.72
N ALA A 270 2.74 11.28 7.69
CA ALA A 270 2.10 12.01 8.78
C ALA A 270 1.28 13.20 8.25
N LYS A 271 1.82 13.93 7.27
CA LYS A 271 1.11 15.03 6.59
C LYS A 271 -0.09 14.50 5.79
N PHE A 272 0.12 13.46 4.98
CA PHE A 272 -0.92 12.88 4.13
C PHE A 272 -2.07 12.31 4.95
N LEU A 273 -1.77 11.57 6.03
CA LEU A 273 -2.75 10.96 6.92
C LEU A 273 -3.28 11.91 7.99
N LYS A 274 -2.78 13.15 8.04
CA LYS A 274 -3.17 14.14 9.06
C LYS A 274 -2.96 13.62 10.49
N LEU A 275 -1.86 12.90 10.72
CA LEU A 275 -1.54 12.40 12.05
C LEU A 275 -1.30 13.58 13.01
N LYS A 276 -1.88 13.49 14.19
CA LYS A 276 -1.59 14.47 15.25
C LYS A 276 -0.14 14.34 15.69
N LYS A 277 0.53 15.47 15.86
CA LYS A 277 1.88 15.53 16.45
C LYS A 277 1.85 15.10 17.91
#